data_1b953a3d30c4822b43a5958f72ce0af7
#
_entry.id   1b953a3d30c4822b43a5958f72ce0af7
#
_cell.length_a   1.000
_cell.length_b   1.000
_cell.length_c   1.000
_cell.angle_alpha   90.00
_cell.angle_beta   90.00
_cell.angle_gamma   90.00
#
_symmetry.space_group_name_H-M   'P 1'
#
loop_
_entity.id
_entity.type
_entity.pdbx_description
1 polymer ?
#
loop_
_entity_poly.entity_id
_entity_poly.type
_entity_poly.pdbx_seq_one_letter_code
_entity_poly.pdbx_strand_id
1 'polypeptide(L)'
;MHLKSILAVAILSLGLMGAASAQHQLNSTIEIKAGEHWWGGAVGLGSAMPFVKPNPPFDLSRQNLNNQVVPLLLSDKGRFLWSDRPFVFEVKDHVIHFTSEDHALKVQQAGVNLKSAFLAASKTYFPPSGIVPDPLFFSRPQYNTWIELMYNQNQQDILKYAQAIVDNDFPTGVLMIDDNWQKYYGNFDFRPEKFSDPKGMVDTLHNLGFKVMLWVCPFVSADSQEYRDLQAKGYLLKEKGQQSPAIISWWNGKSACYDMTNPAARDHFVAKLKRLQQETGIDGFKFDAGDNQFYDPQKIDSYDQAAIAVDHTMAWASIGLEFPVNEYRAGWKMGGQPLVQRLGDKDYSWNAVQMLIPDMIAAGLLGYAYTCPDMIGGGQFAAFLNLKNDQFDQKLIVRSAQVHALMPMMQFSVAPWRILDSKHLQAARDAALLHERFGSYILELANKSSKSGEPIVRAMEYEFPNEGLVRCKDQFMLGDRFLVAPVVTAEDKRQVLLPKGKWKDDLGKLHRGGKVITIDVPITRLPYFEKLND
;
A
#
# COMPACT_ATOMS: atom_id res chain seq x y z
N MET A 1 -53.19 -44.75 60.26
CA MET A 1 -53.82 -43.41 60.45
C MET A 1 -52.75 -42.38 60.29
N HIS A 2 -53.03 -41.39 59.45
CA HIS A 2 -52.35 -40.16 59.12
C HIS A 2 -51.35 -40.19 57.99
N LEU A 3 -51.89 -39.88 56.80
CA LEU A 3 -51.21 -39.30 55.62
C LEU A 3 -50.52 -37.99 55.99
N LYS A 4 -49.31 -37.79 55.53
CA LYS A 4 -48.73 -36.44 55.35
C LYS A 4 -48.31 -36.26 53.91
N SER A 5 -48.97 -35.33 53.24
CA SER A 5 -48.72 -34.85 51.91
C SER A 5 -47.36 -34.13 51.85
N ILE A 6 -46.55 -34.48 50.85
CA ILE A 6 -45.33 -33.71 50.47
C ILE A 6 -45.67 -32.96 49.20
N LEU A 7 -45.67 -31.62 49.31
CA LEU A 7 -45.80 -30.68 48.21
C LEU A 7 -44.45 -30.61 47.48
N ALA A 8 -44.40 -31.03 46.21
CA ALA A 8 -43.24 -30.84 45.35
C ALA A 8 -43.36 -29.46 44.67
N VAL A 9 -42.43 -28.53 45.01
CA VAL A 9 -42.26 -27.28 44.31
C VAL A 9 -41.37 -27.51 43.09
N ALA A 10 -41.96 -27.44 41.91
CA ALA A 10 -41.21 -27.45 40.63
C ALA A 10 -40.65 -26.04 40.38
N ILE A 11 -39.34 -25.88 40.47
CA ILE A 11 -38.65 -24.66 40.03
C ILE A 11 -38.46 -24.77 38.53
N LEU A 12 -39.23 -23.98 37.75
CA LEU A 12 -38.99 -23.75 36.34
C LEU A 12 -37.78 -22.83 36.18
N SER A 13 -36.62 -23.38 35.83
CA SER A 13 -35.48 -22.60 35.35
C SER A 13 -35.76 -22.23 33.89
N LEU A 14 -36.22 -21.00 33.65
CA LEU A 14 -36.16 -20.40 32.30
C LEU A 14 -34.68 -20.20 31.92
N GLY A 15 -34.16 -21.08 31.12
CA GLY A 15 -32.94 -20.87 30.40
C GLY A 15 -33.17 -19.79 29.31
N LEU A 16 -32.67 -18.59 29.53
CA LEU A 16 -32.48 -17.61 28.47
C LEU A 16 -31.40 -18.18 27.53
N MET A 17 -31.84 -18.93 26.52
CA MET A 17 -31.02 -19.12 25.33
C MET A 17 -30.89 -17.76 24.64
N GLY A 18 -29.72 -17.15 24.76
CA GLY A 18 -29.34 -16.02 23.93
C GLY A 18 -29.40 -16.48 22.48
N ALA A 19 -30.41 -16.01 21.76
CA ALA A 19 -30.45 -16.14 20.31
C ALA A 19 -29.25 -15.38 19.75
N ALA A 20 -28.21 -16.11 19.35
CA ALA A 20 -27.24 -15.58 18.41
C ALA A 20 -28.04 -15.20 17.17
N SER A 21 -28.20 -13.89 16.92
CA SER A 21 -28.81 -13.40 15.71
C SER A 21 -27.95 -13.91 14.55
N ALA A 22 -28.45 -14.89 13.81
CA ALA A 22 -27.88 -15.25 12.53
C ALA A 22 -27.91 -13.97 11.68
N GLN A 23 -26.76 -13.33 11.49
CA GLN A 23 -26.63 -12.21 10.56
C GLN A 23 -27.03 -12.76 9.18
N HIS A 24 -28.15 -12.28 8.66
CA HIS A 24 -28.61 -12.67 7.35
C HIS A 24 -27.68 -12.06 6.30
N GLN A 25 -26.82 -12.88 5.69
CA GLN A 25 -26.01 -12.48 4.55
C GLN A 25 -26.92 -12.27 3.34
N LEU A 26 -26.79 -11.11 2.70
CA LEU A 26 -27.46 -10.80 1.45
C LEU A 26 -26.61 -11.30 0.28
N ASN A 27 -27.14 -12.29 -0.47
CA ASN A 27 -26.60 -12.68 -1.76
C ASN A 27 -27.26 -11.83 -2.84
N SER A 28 -26.46 -11.18 -3.65
CA SER A 28 -26.95 -10.28 -4.71
C SER A 28 -26.07 -10.35 -5.94
N THR A 29 -26.56 -9.81 -7.06
CA THR A 29 -25.86 -9.86 -8.34
C THR A 29 -25.91 -8.49 -9.03
N ILE A 30 -24.86 -8.21 -9.82
CA ILE A 30 -24.80 -7.07 -10.72
C ILE A 30 -24.58 -7.61 -12.12
N GLU A 31 -25.55 -7.40 -13.01
CA GLU A 31 -25.37 -7.69 -14.43
C GLU A 31 -24.33 -6.73 -15.03
N ILE A 32 -23.32 -7.29 -15.71
CA ILE A 32 -22.32 -6.53 -16.46
C ILE A 32 -22.90 -6.25 -17.85
N LYS A 33 -23.15 -4.99 -18.16
CA LYS A 33 -23.71 -4.56 -19.45
C LYS A 33 -22.76 -4.88 -20.61
N ALA A 34 -23.27 -4.97 -21.81
CA ALA A 34 -22.46 -5.18 -23.01
C ALA A 34 -21.36 -4.11 -23.13
N GLY A 35 -20.09 -4.54 -23.24
CA GLY A 35 -18.92 -3.65 -23.31
C GLY A 35 -18.65 -2.86 -22.03
N GLU A 36 -19.15 -3.31 -20.89
CA GLU A 36 -18.84 -2.73 -19.59
C GLU A 36 -17.71 -3.50 -18.90
N HIS A 37 -16.87 -2.75 -18.17
CA HIS A 37 -15.73 -3.27 -17.44
C HIS A 37 -15.74 -2.73 -16.01
N TRP A 38 -15.25 -3.54 -15.06
CA TRP A 38 -15.26 -3.21 -13.65
C TRP A 38 -13.86 -3.32 -13.00
N TRP A 39 -13.59 -2.44 -12.03
CA TRP A 39 -12.38 -2.37 -11.22
C TRP A 39 -12.77 -2.28 -9.74
N GLY A 40 -11.86 -2.62 -8.82
CA GLY A 40 -12.03 -2.32 -7.41
C GLY A 40 -11.71 -3.47 -6.45
N GLY A 41 -12.14 -3.36 -5.20
CA GLY A 41 -11.96 -4.32 -4.13
C GLY A 41 -10.60 -4.23 -3.44
N ALA A 42 -9.53 -4.66 -4.07
CA ALA A 42 -8.21 -4.65 -3.47
C ALA A 42 -7.14 -4.19 -4.46
N VAL A 43 -6.14 -3.47 -3.97
CA VAL A 43 -5.01 -2.99 -4.78
C VAL A 43 -4.25 -4.15 -5.41
N GLY A 44 -4.01 -5.24 -4.67
CA GLY A 44 -3.31 -6.42 -5.18
C GLY A 44 -4.06 -7.21 -6.27
N LEU A 45 -5.30 -6.83 -6.61
CA LEU A 45 -6.03 -7.36 -7.76
C LEU A 45 -5.79 -6.58 -9.06
N GLY A 46 -4.92 -5.57 -9.06
CA GLY A 46 -4.67 -4.69 -10.21
C GLY A 46 -4.42 -5.44 -11.51
N SER A 47 -3.60 -6.50 -11.48
CA SER A 47 -3.32 -7.32 -12.65
C SER A 47 -4.54 -8.09 -13.20
N ALA A 48 -5.57 -8.35 -12.38
CA ALA A 48 -6.83 -8.94 -12.81
C ALA A 48 -7.81 -7.90 -13.37
N MET A 49 -7.62 -6.62 -13.06
CA MET A 49 -8.47 -5.52 -13.51
C MET A 49 -8.15 -5.08 -14.95
N PRO A 50 -9.13 -4.61 -15.71
CA PRO A 50 -10.55 -4.74 -15.42
C PRO A 50 -10.99 -6.21 -15.39
N PHE A 51 -12.00 -6.53 -14.59
CA PHE A 51 -12.51 -7.90 -14.44
C PHE A 51 -13.21 -8.34 -15.73
N VAL A 52 -12.45 -8.97 -16.64
CA VAL A 52 -12.94 -9.48 -17.95
C VAL A 52 -12.92 -11.00 -18.05
N LYS A 53 -12.29 -11.65 -17.10
CA LYS A 53 -12.25 -13.11 -16.95
C LYS A 53 -12.88 -13.50 -15.63
N PRO A 54 -13.45 -14.69 -15.51
CA PRO A 54 -13.87 -15.22 -14.22
C PRO A 54 -12.72 -15.14 -13.21
N ASN A 55 -13.00 -14.65 -12.01
CA ASN A 55 -12.08 -14.68 -10.88
C ASN A 55 -12.71 -15.48 -9.74
N PRO A 56 -11.90 -16.20 -8.94
CA PRO A 56 -12.42 -16.85 -7.75
C PRO A 56 -13.00 -15.84 -6.77
N PRO A 57 -13.88 -16.29 -5.84
CA PRO A 57 -14.40 -15.41 -4.80
C PRO A 57 -13.28 -14.74 -4.02
N PHE A 58 -13.37 -13.43 -3.83
CA PHE A 58 -12.44 -12.61 -3.07
C PHE A 58 -13.14 -12.01 -1.86
N ASP A 59 -12.66 -12.35 -0.66
CA ASP A 59 -13.23 -11.92 0.62
C ASP A 59 -12.44 -10.70 1.15
N LEU A 60 -13.04 -9.52 1.08
CA LEU A 60 -12.45 -8.27 1.55
C LEU A 60 -12.25 -8.25 3.08
N SER A 61 -12.95 -9.10 3.84
CA SER A 61 -12.80 -9.17 5.30
C SER A 61 -11.54 -9.94 5.74
N ARG A 62 -11.06 -10.87 4.92
CA ARG A 62 -9.99 -11.81 5.28
C ARG A 62 -8.72 -11.67 4.45
N GLN A 63 -8.83 -11.12 3.24
CA GLN A 63 -7.74 -11.08 2.27
C GLN A 63 -7.46 -9.64 1.87
N ASN A 64 -6.23 -9.20 2.04
CA ASN A 64 -5.78 -7.90 1.55
C ASN A 64 -4.63 -8.00 0.54
N LEU A 65 -4.11 -9.20 0.27
CA LEU A 65 -2.97 -9.43 -0.63
C LEU A 65 -1.77 -8.53 -0.30
N ASN A 66 -1.52 -8.33 1.00
CA ASN A 66 -0.48 -7.44 1.52
C ASN A 66 -0.60 -5.98 1.04
N ASN A 67 -1.82 -5.50 0.75
CA ASN A 67 -2.08 -4.16 0.24
C ASN A 67 -3.33 -3.55 0.90
N GLN A 68 -3.82 -2.47 0.31
CA GLN A 68 -5.02 -1.78 0.74
C GLN A 68 -6.26 -2.45 0.15
N VAL A 69 -7.33 -2.49 0.92
CA VAL A 69 -8.66 -2.96 0.51
C VAL A 69 -9.71 -1.86 0.72
N VAL A 70 -10.66 -1.79 -0.20
CA VAL A 70 -11.78 -0.85 -0.15
C VAL A 70 -13.04 -1.54 -0.63
N PRO A 71 -14.18 -1.41 0.05
CA PRO A 71 -15.44 -2.02 -0.37
C PRO A 71 -16.10 -1.23 -1.52
N LEU A 72 -15.35 -1.02 -2.60
CA LEU A 72 -15.69 -0.22 -3.76
C LEU A 72 -15.48 -1.02 -5.05
N LEU A 73 -16.49 -1.02 -5.92
CA LEU A 73 -16.34 -1.44 -7.31
C LEU A 73 -16.75 -0.27 -8.22
N LEU A 74 -16.02 -0.08 -9.33
CA LEU A 74 -16.19 1.03 -10.28
C LEU A 74 -16.35 0.49 -11.71
N SER A 75 -17.21 1.12 -12.51
CA SER A 75 -17.46 0.75 -13.90
C SER A 75 -17.10 1.87 -14.87
N ASP A 76 -16.63 1.50 -16.08
CA ASP A 76 -16.42 2.43 -17.21
C ASP A 76 -17.73 2.95 -17.83
N LYS A 77 -18.89 2.52 -17.33
CA LYS A 77 -20.22 3.06 -17.70
C LYS A 77 -20.79 4.00 -16.63
N GLY A 78 -19.94 4.52 -15.74
CA GLY A 78 -20.35 5.48 -14.72
C GLY A 78 -21.12 4.86 -13.56
N ARG A 79 -21.10 3.53 -13.41
CA ARG A 79 -21.70 2.83 -12.26
C ARG A 79 -20.67 2.59 -11.19
N PHE A 80 -21.08 2.57 -9.94
CA PHE A 80 -20.23 2.12 -8.83
C PHE A 80 -21.06 1.45 -7.74
N LEU A 81 -20.38 0.60 -6.96
CA LEU A 81 -20.88 -0.03 -5.76
C LEU A 81 -20.01 0.41 -4.58
N TRP A 82 -20.64 0.80 -3.48
CA TRP A 82 -19.98 1.02 -2.20
C TRP A 82 -20.69 0.23 -1.11
N SER A 83 -19.94 -0.27 -0.14
CA SER A 83 -20.47 -0.89 1.07
C SER A 83 -19.79 -0.30 2.31
N ASP A 84 -20.52 -0.16 3.40
CA ASP A 84 -19.92 0.21 4.69
C ASP A 84 -19.24 -0.96 5.39
N ARG A 85 -19.60 -2.19 5.00
CA ARG A 85 -19.03 -3.45 5.50
C ARG A 85 -18.25 -4.17 4.39
N PRO A 86 -17.28 -5.02 4.72
CA PRO A 86 -16.63 -5.84 3.71
C PRO A 86 -17.62 -6.80 3.06
N PHE A 87 -17.34 -7.19 1.84
CA PHE A 87 -18.13 -8.18 1.10
C PHE A 87 -17.21 -9.19 0.41
N VAL A 88 -17.78 -10.34 0.07
CA VAL A 88 -17.16 -11.31 -0.85
C VAL A 88 -17.70 -11.05 -2.25
N PHE A 89 -16.86 -11.07 -3.27
CA PHE A 89 -17.31 -10.95 -4.66
C PHE A 89 -16.55 -11.90 -5.59
N GLU A 90 -17.23 -12.33 -6.65
CA GLU A 90 -16.66 -13.02 -7.80
C GLU A 90 -17.27 -12.49 -9.09
N VAL A 91 -16.51 -12.55 -10.18
CA VAL A 91 -17.01 -12.24 -11.53
C VAL A 91 -17.11 -13.54 -12.32
N LYS A 92 -18.33 -13.88 -12.77
CA LYS A 92 -18.59 -15.11 -13.51
C LYS A 92 -19.78 -14.89 -14.47
N ASP A 93 -19.69 -15.42 -15.68
CA ASP A 93 -20.77 -15.44 -16.68
C ASP A 93 -21.41 -14.05 -16.93
N HIS A 94 -20.57 -12.98 -17.02
CA HIS A 94 -21.00 -11.59 -17.16
C HIS A 94 -21.83 -11.04 -15.99
N VAL A 95 -21.66 -11.63 -14.81
CA VAL A 95 -22.34 -11.22 -13.58
C VAL A 95 -21.29 -11.06 -12.48
N ILE A 96 -21.40 -10.02 -11.67
CA ILE A 96 -20.71 -9.91 -10.40
C ILE A 96 -21.64 -10.48 -9.33
N HIS A 97 -21.25 -11.59 -8.72
CA HIS A 97 -21.93 -12.15 -7.56
C HIS A 97 -21.27 -11.58 -6.31
N PHE A 98 -22.04 -11.19 -5.32
CA PHE A 98 -21.50 -10.76 -4.03
C PHE A 98 -22.38 -11.18 -2.86
N THR A 99 -21.69 -11.39 -1.72
CA THR A 99 -22.30 -11.69 -0.44
C THR A 99 -21.86 -10.62 0.56
N SER A 100 -22.81 -9.96 1.21
CA SER A 100 -22.56 -8.87 2.16
C SER A 100 -23.48 -8.96 3.36
N GLU A 101 -23.03 -8.41 4.49
CA GLU A 101 -23.87 -8.10 5.66
C GLU A 101 -24.53 -6.71 5.56
N ASP A 102 -24.13 -5.92 4.57
CA ASP A 102 -24.70 -4.60 4.31
C ASP A 102 -25.97 -4.71 3.46
N HIS A 103 -27.13 -4.59 4.09
CA HIS A 103 -28.44 -4.63 3.42
C HIS A 103 -28.77 -3.37 2.62
N ALA A 104 -28.00 -2.30 2.77
CA ALA A 104 -28.19 -1.05 2.01
C ALA A 104 -27.42 -1.03 0.69
N LEU A 105 -26.69 -2.10 0.38
CA LEU A 105 -25.81 -2.21 -0.78
C LEU A 105 -26.60 -2.01 -2.09
N LYS A 106 -26.26 -0.96 -2.85
CA LYS A 106 -26.88 -0.64 -4.13
C LYS A 106 -25.87 -0.12 -5.13
N VAL A 107 -26.02 -0.55 -6.38
CA VAL A 107 -25.29 0.06 -7.51
C VAL A 107 -25.82 1.46 -7.76
N GLN A 108 -24.93 2.43 -7.78
CA GLN A 108 -25.23 3.82 -8.07
C GLN A 108 -24.78 4.18 -9.49
N GLN A 109 -25.47 5.12 -10.14
CA GLN A 109 -25.11 5.67 -11.44
C GLN A 109 -24.64 7.11 -11.25
N ALA A 110 -23.42 7.43 -11.71
CA ALA A 110 -22.85 8.77 -11.62
C ALA A 110 -22.08 9.11 -12.89
N GLY A 111 -22.79 9.62 -13.88
CA GLY A 111 -22.21 9.94 -15.18
C GLY A 111 -22.12 8.73 -16.12
N VAL A 112 -21.13 8.71 -17.03
CA VAL A 112 -21.10 7.79 -18.19
C VAL A 112 -19.74 7.10 -18.39
N ASN A 113 -18.76 7.31 -17.51
CA ASN A 113 -17.40 6.78 -17.64
C ASN A 113 -16.76 6.49 -16.27
N LEU A 114 -15.60 5.86 -16.28
CA LEU A 114 -14.84 5.48 -15.09
C LEU A 114 -14.51 6.69 -14.21
N LYS A 115 -14.10 7.82 -14.80
CA LYS A 115 -13.77 9.06 -14.07
C LYS A 115 -14.95 9.59 -13.28
N SER A 116 -16.14 9.64 -13.88
CA SER A 116 -17.34 10.12 -13.19
C SER A 116 -17.79 9.19 -12.07
N ALA A 117 -17.68 7.86 -12.25
CA ALA A 117 -17.95 6.88 -11.19
C ALA A 117 -17.01 7.07 -10.00
N PHE A 118 -15.71 7.17 -10.28
CA PHE A 118 -14.69 7.37 -9.25
C PHE A 118 -14.89 8.68 -8.47
N LEU A 119 -15.06 9.81 -9.16
CA LEU A 119 -15.20 11.11 -8.50
C LEU A 119 -16.45 11.19 -7.63
N ALA A 120 -17.56 10.57 -8.06
CA ALA A 120 -18.78 10.50 -7.27
C ALA A 120 -18.58 9.64 -6.01
N ALA A 121 -17.96 8.47 -6.14
CA ALA A 121 -17.64 7.60 -5.01
C ALA A 121 -16.68 8.28 -4.04
N SER A 122 -15.61 8.90 -4.54
CA SER A 122 -14.63 9.63 -3.73
C SER A 122 -15.27 10.76 -2.93
N LYS A 123 -16.04 11.62 -3.61
CA LYS A 123 -16.73 12.74 -2.95
C LYS A 123 -17.66 12.30 -1.81
N THR A 124 -18.28 11.13 -1.96
CA THR A 124 -19.30 10.67 -1.01
C THR A 124 -18.72 9.87 0.14
N TYR A 125 -17.77 8.97 -0.13
CA TYR A 125 -17.37 7.93 0.82
C TYR A 125 -15.93 8.05 1.33
N PHE A 126 -15.03 8.68 0.56
CA PHE A 126 -13.64 8.91 0.94
C PHE A 126 -13.15 10.26 0.39
N PRO A 127 -13.79 11.36 0.81
CA PRO A 127 -13.43 12.69 0.32
C PRO A 127 -11.96 13.00 0.64
N PRO A 128 -11.27 13.72 -0.24
CA PRO A 128 -9.88 14.12 -0.01
C PRO A 128 -9.80 15.04 1.21
N SER A 129 -8.76 14.83 2.03
CA SER A 129 -8.57 15.53 3.31
C SER A 129 -8.16 17.00 3.17
N GLY A 130 -7.72 17.45 1.99
CA GLY A 130 -7.09 18.76 1.79
C GLY A 130 -5.61 18.81 2.18
N ILE A 131 -5.07 17.72 2.75
CA ILE A 131 -3.69 17.63 3.26
C ILE A 131 -2.88 16.71 2.35
N VAL A 132 -1.61 17.06 2.13
CA VAL A 132 -0.63 16.25 1.38
C VAL A 132 0.40 15.73 2.37
N PRO A 133 0.86 14.48 2.26
CA PRO A 133 2.03 13.99 2.98
C PRO A 133 3.26 14.86 2.73
N ASP A 134 4.36 14.63 3.46
CA ASP A 134 5.58 15.41 3.33
C ASP A 134 6.01 15.55 1.85
N PRO A 135 6.26 16.78 1.34
CA PRO A 135 6.60 17.02 -0.07
C PRO A 135 7.82 16.27 -0.57
N LEU A 136 8.73 15.87 0.33
CA LEU A 136 9.94 15.14 -0.03
C LEU A 136 9.65 13.78 -0.66
N PHE A 137 8.57 13.12 -0.26
CA PHE A 137 8.13 11.86 -0.85
C PHE A 137 7.86 11.93 -2.35
N PHE A 138 7.40 13.09 -2.83
CA PHE A 138 7.00 13.29 -4.24
C PHE A 138 8.12 13.87 -5.09
N SER A 139 9.10 14.52 -4.47
CA SER A 139 10.14 15.29 -5.16
C SER A 139 11.51 14.61 -5.16
N ARG A 140 11.70 13.58 -4.40
CA ARG A 140 12.99 12.89 -4.20
C ARG A 140 12.80 11.38 -4.10
N PRO A 141 13.79 10.58 -4.51
CA PRO A 141 13.77 9.14 -4.26
C PRO A 141 13.76 8.81 -2.77
N GLN A 142 13.23 7.63 -2.47
CA GLN A 142 13.32 7.02 -1.15
C GLN A 142 14.34 5.88 -1.18
N TYR A 143 14.93 5.59 -0.02
CA TYR A 143 15.91 4.51 0.16
C TYR A 143 15.51 3.71 1.39
N ASN A 144 15.43 2.39 1.24
CA ASN A 144 15.03 1.49 2.31
C ASN A 144 16.16 0.49 2.55
N THR A 145 16.59 0.31 3.77
CA THR A 145 17.70 -0.57 4.10
C THR A 145 17.34 -2.07 4.06
N TRP A 146 16.06 -2.42 3.78
CA TRP A 146 15.55 -3.79 3.87
C TRP A 146 16.34 -4.81 3.06
N ILE A 147 16.42 -4.66 1.75
CA ILE A 147 17.10 -5.65 0.89
C ILE A 147 18.62 -5.59 1.03
N GLU A 148 19.19 -4.41 1.27
CA GLU A 148 20.64 -4.28 1.40
C GLU A 148 21.18 -4.83 2.71
N LEU A 149 20.52 -4.57 3.84
CA LEU A 149 20.98 -4.95 5.17
C LEU A 149 20.16 -6.09 5.79
N MET A 150 18.96 -6.34 5.31
CA MET A 150 18.01 -7.34 5.83
C MET A 150 17.86 -7.19 7.37
N TYR A 151 18.05 -8.26 8.12
CA TYR A 151 18.02 -8.25 9.59
C TYR A 151 19.31 -7.74 10.25
N ASN A 152 20.30 -7.32 9.46
CA ASN A 152 21.57 -6.81 10.02
C ASN A 152 21.61 -5.27 10.08
N GLN A 153 20.50 -4.66 10.46
CA GLN A 153 20.45 -3.20 10.67
C GLN A 153 21.45 -2.78 11.73
N ASN A 154 22.38 -1.88 11.41
CA ASN A 154 23.37 -1.32 12.32
C ASN A 154 23.83 0.06 11.86
N GLN A 155 24.27 0.87 12.80
CA GLN A 155 24.67 2.27 12.57
C GLN A 155 25.73 2.42 11.48
N GLN A 156 26.76 1.58 11.50
CA GLN A 156 27.91 1.70 10.59
C GLN A 156 27.50 1.45 9.14
N ASP A 157 26.77 0.35 8.87
CA ASP A 157 26.38 -0.01 7.51
C ASP A 157 25.29 0.93 6.96
N ILE A 158 24.40 1.46 7.82
CA ILE A 158 23.42 2.47 7.44
C ILE A 158 24.12 3.75 6.98
N LEU A 159 25.08 4.26 7.76
CA LEU A 159 25.86 5.44 7.38
C LEU A 159 26.68 5.21 6.11
N LYS A 160 27.25 4.03 5.94
CA LYS A 160 27.96 3.64 4.72
C LYS A 160 27.03 3.60 3.51
N TYR A 161 25.83 3.05 3.67
CA TYR A 161 24.82 3.03 2.60
C TYR A 161 24.40 4.45 2.21
N ALA A 162 24.11 5.31 3.19
CA ALA A 162 23.73 6.70 2.94
C ALA A 162 24.85 7.50 2.25
N GLN A 163 26.11 7.34 2.70
CA GLN A 163 27.26 7.99 2.06
C GLN A 163 27.44 7.52 0.63
N ALA A 164 27.26 6.21 0.37
CA ALA A 164 27.38 5.67 -0.97
C ALA A 164 26.28 6.17 -1.95
N ILE A 165 25.09 6.52 -1.47
CA ILE A 165 24.07 7.22 -2.27
C ILE A 165 24.63 8.55 -2.79
N VAL A 166 25.23 9.34 -1.89
CA VAL A 166 25.83 10.64 -2.23
C VAL A 166 27.04 10.48 -3.15
N ASP A 167 27.95 9.55 -2.84
CA ASP A 167 29.19 9.31 -3.61
C ASP A 167 28.91 8.83 -5.05
N ASN A 168 27.73 8.24 -5.29
CA ASN A 168 27.31 7.82 -6.62
C ASN A 168 26.35 8.81 -7.30
N ASP A 169 26.25 10.06 -6.82
CA ASP A 169 25.43 11.15 -7.36
C ASP A 169 23.92 10.80 -7.47
N PHE A 170 23.40 9.97 -6.60
CA PHE A 170 21.95 9.78 -6.48
C PHE A 170 21.35 10.90 -5.64
N PRO A 171 20.16 11.42 -5.98
CA PRO A 171 19.50 12.46 -5.18
C PRO A 171 19.20 11.95 -3.78
N THR A 172 19.48 12.72 -2.75
CA THR A 172 19.07 12.42 -1.38
C THR A 172 17.57 12.66 -1.19
N GLY A 173 16.94 11.97 -0.23
CA GLY A 173 15.50 12.06 0.01
C GLY A 173 15.10 11.45 1.35
N VAL A 174 14.26 10.43 1.36
CA VAL A 174 13.86 9.72 2.59
C VAL A 174 14.68 8.44 2.73
N LEU A 175 15.30 8.22 3.89
CA LEU A 175 15.99 6.98 4.23
C LEU A 175 15.21 6.24 5.32
N MET A 176 14.80 5.00 5.02
CA MET A 176 14.06 4.13 5.93
C MET A 176 14.99 3.07 6.50
N ILE A 177 15.17 3.09 7.82
CA ILE A 177 15.84 2.03 8.57
C ILE A 177 14.79 0.96 8.85
N ASP A 178 14.95 -0.20 8.23
CA ASP A 178 13.96 -1.27 8.24
C ASP A 178 14.03 -2.15 9.49
N ASP A 179 13.33 -3.27 9.49
CA ASP A 179 13.12 -4.16 10.63
C ASP A 179 14.44 -4.57 11.35
N ASN A 180 14.34 -4.80 12.66
CA ASN A 180 15.42 -5.29 13.53
C ASN A 180 16.44 -4.22 14.00
N TRP A 181 16.06 -2.93 14.00
CA TRP A 181 16.83 -1.86 14.63
C TRP A 181 16.64 -1.83 16.16
N GLN A 182 15.45 -2.22 16.63
CA GLN A 182 15.00 -2.18 18.03
C GLN A 182 15.42 -3.44 18.80
N LYS A 183 15.48 -3.38 20.13
CA LYS A 183 15.85 -4.52 20.99
C LYS A 183 14.96 -5.74 20.74
N TYR A 184 13.65 -5.53 20.71
CA TYR A 184 12.61 -6.50 20.37
C TYR A 184 11.30 -5.78 20.02
N TYR A 185 10.34 -6.47 19.42
CA TYR A 185 9.08 -5.86 19.00
C TYR A 185 8.30 -5.33 20.19
N GLY A 186 7.77 -4.11 20.05
CA GLY A 186 7.09 -3.35 21.09
C GLY A 186 8.01 -2.51 21.97
N ASN A 187 9.32 -2.76 21.94
CA ASN A 187 10.34 -1.89 22.53
C ASN A 187 10.85 -0.92 21.47
N PHE A 188 10.75 0.38 21.74
CA PHE A 188 11.17 1.43 20.80
C PHE A 188 12.51 2.07 21.21
N ASP A 189 13.44 1.27 21.75
CA ASP A 189 14.81 1.66 22.00
C ASP A 189 15.74 0.97 20.98
N PHE A 190 16.71 1.71 20.46
CA PHE A 190 17.73 1.13 19.60
C PHE A 190 18.55 0.07 20.35
N ARG A 191 18.99 -0.98 19.64
CA ARG A 191 19.93 -1.97 20.17
C ARG A 191 21.28 -1.34 20.42
N PRO A 192 21.75 -1.20 21.66
CA PRO A 192 23.01 -0.50 21.95
C PRO A 192 24.24 -1.17 21.35
N GLU A 193 24.18 -2.50 21.16
CA GLU A 193 25.28 -3.27 20.53
C GLU A 193 25.40 -3.03 19.02
N LYS A 194 24.35 -2.51 18.37
CA LYS A 194 24.31 -2.19 16.94
C LYS A 194 24.27 -0.68 16.66
N PHE A 195 23.83 0.09 17.63
CA PHE A 195 23.63 1.53 17.51
C PHE A 195 24.20 2.22 18.77
N SER A 196 25.48 2.58 18.69
CA SER A 196 26.19 3.20 19.83
C SER A 196 25.80 4.66 20.07
N ASP A 197 25.38 5.38 19.01
CA ASP A 197 24.93 6.77 19.05
C ASP A 197 23.82 7.00 18.01
N PRO A 198 22.58 6.60 18.31
CA PRO A 198 21.46 6.75 17.39
C PRO A 198 21.20 8.20 17.00
N LYS A 199 21.31 9.15 17.95
CA LYS A 199 21.11 10.57 17.67
C LYS A 199 22.17 11.11 16.74
N GLY A 200 23.46 10.85 17.00
CA GLY A 200 24.56 11.26 16.12
C GLY A 200 24.46 10.63 14.72
N MET A 201 23.94 9.39 14.61
CA MET A 201 23.63 8.77 13.32
C MET A 201 22.57 9.58 12.57
N VAL A 202 21.45 9.91 13.21
CA VAL A 202 20.35 10.68 12.59
C VAL A 202 20.83 12.08 12.20
N ASP A 203 21.58 12.77 13.08
CA ASP A 203 22.16 14.09 12.78
C ASP A 203 23.08 14.02 11.55
N THR A 204 23.87 12.94 11.41
CA THR A 204 24.74 12.72 10.24
C THR A 204 23.91 12.52 8.97
N LEU A 205 22.85 11.70 9.04
CA LEU A 205 21.95 11.48 7.90
C LEU A 205 21.23 12.76 7.47
N HIS A 206 20.78 13.59 8.42
CA HIS A 206 20.22 14.91 8.15
C HIS A 206 21.25 15.82 7.44
N ASN A 207 22.50 15.84 7.90
CA ASN A 207 23.57 16.63 7.26
C ASN A 207 23.89 16.16 5.84
N LEU A 208 23.66 14.88 5.53
CA LEU A 208 23.73 14.34 4.16
C LEU A 208 22.50 14.68 3.30
N GLY A 209 21.45 15.27 3.89
CA GLY A 209 20.23 15.69 3.20
C GLY A 209 19.10 14.68 3.20
N PHE A 210 19.11 13.68 4.10
CA PHE A 210 18.02 12.72 4.24
C PHE A 210 17.05 13.12 5.35
N LYS A 211 15.76 12.81 5.16
CA LYS A 211 14.83 12.55 6.27
C LYS A 211 14.89 11.07 6.64
N VAL A 212 14.78 10.77 7.93
CA VAL A 212 15.00 9.42 8.45
C VAL A 212 13.71 8.83 9.02
N MET A 213 13.34 7.65 8.54
CA MET A 213 12.20 6.88 9.04
C MET A 213 12.66 5.57 9.69
N LEU A 214 11.88 5.11 10.67
CA LEU A 214 12.06 3.79 11.28
C LEU A 214 10.87 2.89 10.98
N TRP A 215 11.15 1.62 10.71
CA TRP A 215 10.15 0.57 10.62
C TRP A 215 9.54 0.27 11.99
N VAL A 216 8.21 0.16 12.06
CA VAL A 216 7.46 -0.22 13.27
C VAL A 216 6.30 -1.14 12.90
N CYS A 217 5.86 -1.96 13.85
CA CYS A 217 4.71 -2.84 13.71
C CYS A 217 3.87 -2.86 14.99
N PRO A 218 2.62 -3.37 14.97
CA PRO A 218 1.77 -3.45 16.15
C PRO A 218 2.10 -4.64 17.06
N PHE A 219 3.06 -5.49 16.67
CA PHE A 219 3.42 -6.68 17.41
C PHE A 219 4.32 -6.38 18.61
N VAL A 220 4.22 -7.25 19.63
CA VAL A 220 4.99 -7.17 20.88
C VAL A 220 5.59 -8.54 21.14
N SER A 221 6.90 -8.61 21.31
CA SER A 221 7.61 -9.86 21.61
C SER A 221 7.05 -10.48 22.88
N ALA A 222 6.57 -11.72 22.77
CA ALA A 222 6.10 -12.47 23.92
C ALA A 222 7.21 -12.59 24.98
N ASP A 223 6.80 -12.58 26.25
CA ASP A 223 7.72 -12.70 27.39
C ASP A 223 8.72 -11.54 27.58
N SER A 224 8.55 -10.42 26.88
CA SER A 224 9.30 -9.18 27.10
C SER A 224 8.75 -8.39 28.31
N GLN A 225 9.51 -7.39 28.79
CA GLN A 225 9.01 -6.49 29.82
C GLN A 225 7.79 -5.69 29.29
N GLU A 226 7.86 -5.21 28.05
CA GLU A 226 6.75 -4.51 27.39
C GLU A 226 5.49 -5.38 27.31
N TYR A 227 5.63 -6.67 27.02
CA TYR A 227 4.50 -7.59 27.04
C TYR A 227 3.79 -7.59 28.41
N ARG A 228 4.55 -7.73 29.50
CA ARG A 228 4.00 -7.75 30.87
C ARG A 228 3.34 -6.42 31.25
N ASP A 229 3.98 -5.31 30.91
CA ASP A 229 3.48 -3.96 31.20
C ASP A 229 2.20 -3.66 30.42
N LEU A 230 2.14 -4.03 29.14
CA LEU A 230 0.98 -3.83 28.28
C LEU A 230 -0.17 -4.77 28.66
N GLN A 231 0.14 -6.01 29.05
CA GLN A 231 -0.86 -6.94 29.59
C GLN A 231 -1.51 -6.38 30.86
N ALA A 232 -0.70 -5.88 31.80
CA ALA A 232 -1.20 -5.31 33.05
C ALA A 232 -2.11 -4.08 32.82
N LYS A 233 -1.86 -3.31 31.75
CA LYS A 233 -2.66 -2.16 31.32
C LYS A 233 -3.90 -2.56 30.50
N GLY A 234 -4.01 -3.79 30.03
CA GLY A 234 -5.07 -4.25 29.13
C GLY A 234 -4.96 -3.65 27.72
N TYR A 235 -3.74 -3.43 27.20
CA TYR A 235 -3.47 -2.81 25.92
C TYR A 235 -3.20 -3.81 24.79
N LEU A 236 -3.23 -5.10 25.08
CA LEU A 236 -3.03 -6.18 24.12
C LEU A 236 -4.36 -6.83 23.74
N LEU A 237 -4.46 -7.30 22.49
CA LEU A 237 -5.55 -8.19 22.09
C LEU A 237 -5.56 -9.42 22.98
N LYS A 238 -6.75 -9.89 23.33
CA LYS A 238 -6.94 -11.06 24.21
C LYS A 238 -7.27 -12.31 23.41
N GLU A 239 -6.91 -13.45 23.92
CA GLU A 239 -7.40 -14.73 23.43
C GLU A 239 -8.92 -14.82 23.63
N LYS A 240 -9.63 -15.37 22.65
CA LYS A 240 -11.09 -15.44 22.64
C LYS A 240 -11.64 -16.07 23.91
N GLY A 241 -12.49 -15.33 24.62
CA GLY A 241 -13.11 -15.76 25.89
C GLY A 241 -12.16 -15.82 27.10
N GLN A 242 -10.92 -15.29 26.99
CA GLN A 242 -9.91 -15.34 28.04
C GLN A 242 -9.40 -13.94 28.42
N GLN A 243 -8.66 -13.85 29.54
CA GLN A 243 -7.98 -12.62 29.95
C GLN A 243 -6.51 -12.57 29.52
N SER A 244 -5.96 -13.67 29.05
CA SER A 244 -4.58 -13.77 28.52
C SER A 244 -4.46 -13.07 27.17
N PRO A 245 -3.31 -12.43 26.87
CA PRO A 245 -3.05 -11.89 25.55
C PRO A 245 -3.06 -12.96 24.47
N ALA A 246 -3.67 -12.66 23.34
CA ALA A 246 -3.62 -13.49 22.16
C ALA A 246 -2.20 -13.51 21.56
N ILE A 247 -1.74 -14.70 21.18
CA ILE A 247 -0.45 -14.88 20.50
C ILE A 247 -0.71 -15.15 19.02
N ILE A 248 -0.31 -14.21 18.19
CA ILE A 248 -0.55 -14.18 16.75
C ILE A 248 0.70 -14.66 16.01
N SER A 249 0.51 -15.55 15.03
CA SER A 249 1.58 -15.97 14.13
C SER A 249 1.71 -14.98 12.96
N TRP A 250 2.93 -14.56 12.66
CA TRP A 250 3.29 -13.67 11.57
C TRP A 250 4.65 -14.04 10.98
N TRP A 251 5.18 -13.32 10.01
CA TRP A 251 6.43 -13.72 9.32
C TRP A 251 7.68 -13.78 10.23
N ASN A 252 7.70 -13.04 11.34
CA ASN A 252 8.79 -13.10 12.32
C ASN A 252 8.45 -13.94 13.57
N GLY A 253 7.57 -14.93 13.41
CA GLY A 253 7.27 -15.91 14.45
C GLY A 253 5.94 -15.68 15.15
N LYS A 254 5.96 -15.62 16.49
CA LYS A 254 4.75 -15.52 17.33
C LYS A 254 4.90 -14.36 18.30
N SER A 255 3.92 -13.47 18.33
CA SER A 255 3.92 -12.26 19.17
C SER A 255 2.53 -11.93 19.69
N ALA A 256 2.46 -11.20 20.80
CA ALA A 256 1.25 -10.47 21.14
C ALA A 256 1.07 -9.28 20.18
N CYS A 257 -0.11 -8.65 20.22
CA CYS A 257 -0.39 -7.50 19.37
C CYS A 257 -1.12 -6.42 20.19
N TYR A 258 -0.74 -5.17 19.96
CA TYR A 258 -1.52 -4.04 20.49
C TYR A 258 -2.97 -4.10 20.01
N ASP A 259 -3.89 -3.81 20.90
CA ASP A 259 -5.28 -3.57 20.56
C ASP A 259 -5.48 -2.09 20.19
N MET A 260 -5.38 -1.78 18.90
CA MET A 260 -5.52 -0.40 18.40
C MET A 260 -6.98 0.09 18.39
N THR A 261 -7.96 -0.79 18.69
CA THR A 261 -9.35 -0.37 18.97
C THR A 261 -9.51 0.22 20.35
N ASN A 262 -8.53 0.02 21.26
CA ASN A 262 -8.47 0.63 22.55
C ASN A 262 -7.79 2.02 22.46
N PRO A 263 -8.51 3.14 22.69
CA PRO A 263 -7.93 4.47 22.61
C PRO A 263 -6.70 4.67 23.51
N ALA A 264 -6.71 4.10 24.72
CA ALA A 264 -5.59 4.22 25.65
C ALA A 264 -4.34 3.46 25.18
N ALA A 265 -4.51 2.31 24.52
CA ALA A 265 -3.41 1.57 23.89
C ALA A 265 -2.83 2.33 22.70
N ARG A 266 -3.70 2.90 21.84
CA ARG A 266 -3.32 3.75 20.71
C ARG A 266 -2.52 4.97 21.19
N ASP A 267 -3.03 5.72 22.18
CA ASP A 267 -2.36 6.91 22.71
C ASP A 267 -1.00 6.55 23.33
N HIS A 268 -0.90 5.41 24.02
CA HIS A 268 0.35 4.91 24.56
C HIS A 268 1.38 4.60 23.46
N PHE A 269 0.94 3.95 22.38
CA PHE A 269 1.80 3.65 21.22
C PHE A 269 2.31 4.94 20.56
N VAL A 270 1.40 5.88 20.27
CA VAL A 270 1.74 7.19 19.68
C VAL A 270 2.71 7.96 20.58
N ALA A 271 2.47 7.98 21.91
CA ALA A 271 3.36 8.67 22.86
C ALA A 271 4.78 8.09 22.84
N LYS A 272 4.92 6.76 22.74
CA LYS A 272 6.24 6.10 22.61
C LYS A 272 6.97 6.53 21.33
N LEU A 273 6.26 6.60 20.21
CA LEU A 273 6.86 7.04 18.93
C LEU A 273 7.24 8.53 18.97
N LYS A 274 6.40 9.40 19.54
CA LYS A 274 6.72 10.83 19.71
C LYS A 274 7.93 11.04 20.62
N ARG A 275 8.07 10.24 21.70
CA ARG A 275 9.26 10.23 22.56
C ARG A 275 10.51 9.87 21.74
N LEU A 276 10.45 8.81 20.94
CA LEU A 276 11.57 8.38 20.10
C LEU A 276 12.00 9.48 19.12
N GLN A 277 11.04 10.18 18.49
CA GLN A 277 11.33 11.34 17.64
C GLN A 277 12.06 12.45 18.41
N GLN A 278 11.59 12.78 19.62
CA GLN A 278 12.22 13.82 20.45
C GLN A 278 13.64 13.46 20.90
N GLU A 279 13.88 12.19 21.24
CA GLU A 279 15.18 11.72 21.74
C GLU A 279 16.22 11.57 20.62
N THR A 280 15.81 11.19 19.41
CA THR A 280 16.71 10.79 18.34
C THR A 280 16.72 11.69 17.12
N GLY A 281 15.66 12.51 16.92
CA GLY A 281 15.51 13.34 15.74
C GLY A 281 14.89 12.62 14.52
N ILE A 282 14.39 11.38 14.67
CA ILE A 282 13.70 10.63 13.60
C ILE A 282 12.52 11.44 13.07
N ASP A 283 12.37 11.52 11.74
CA ASP A 283 11.30 12.30 11.10
C ASP A 283 9.97 11.59 11.03
N GLY A 284 9.97 10.24 10.96
CA GLY A 284 8.72 9.50 10.82
C GLY A 284 8.88 7.98 10.84
N PHE A 285 7.84 7.28 10.40
CA PHE A 285 7.75 5.84 10.58
C PHE A 285 7.16 5.12 9.35
N LYS A 286 7.74 3.96 9.03
CA LYS A 286 7.15 2.94 8.17
C LYS A 286 6.33 1.99 9.05
N PHE A 287 5.02 2.07 8.96
CA PHE A 287 4.07 1.24 9.71
C PHE A 287 3.77 -0.03 8.91
N ASP A 288 4.38 -1.13 9.29
CA ASP A 288 4.21 -2.41 8.61
C ASP A 288 3.27 -3.34 9.37
N ALA A 289 2.91 -4.47 8.77
CA ALA A 289 1.86 -5.35 9.26
C ALA A 289 0.48 -4.64 9.34
N GLY A 290 -0.36 -5.03 10.31
CA GLY A 290 -1.71 -4.50 10.42
C GLY A 290 -2.70 -5.09 9.42
N ASP A 291 -2.30 -6.14 8.71
CA ASP A 291 -3.14 -6.86 7.74
C ASP A 291 -4.34 -7.52 8.45
N ASN A 292 -5.52 -7.46 7.83
CA ASN A 292 -6.75 -8.00 8.38
C ASN A 292 -6.68 -9.50 8.72
N GLN A 293 -5.82 -10.25 8.04
CA GLN A 293 -5.61 -11.69 8.32
C GLN A 293 -5.06 -11.98 9.72
N PHE A 294 -4.46 -11.00 10.40
CA PHE A 294 -3.96 -11.16 11.78
C PHE A 294 -5.05 -11.04 12.85
N TYR A 295 -6.23 -10.53 12.49
CA TYR A 295 -7.30 -10.19 13.40
C TYR A 295 -8.51 -11.11 13.23
N ASP A 296 -8.31 -12.43 13.48
CA ASP A 296 -9.37 -13.44 13.38
C ASP A 296 -10.34 -13.31 14.56
N PRO A 297 -11.60 -12.86 14.36
CA PRO A 297 -12.57 -12.65 15.43
C PRO A 297 -13.01 -13.95 16.15
N GLN A 298 -12.66 -15.11 15.58
CA GLN A 298 -12.87 -16.40 16.25
C GLN A 298 -11.75 -16.75 17.24
N LYS A 299 -10.61 -16.05 17.17
CA LYS A 299 -9.43 -16.32 18.01
C LYS A 299 -9.10 -15.21 18.98
N ILE A 300 -9.59 -13.97 18.73
CA ILE A 300 -9.27 -12.81 19.55
C ILE A 300 -10.52 -12.13 20.10
N ASP A 301 -10.35 -11.49 21.24
CA ASP A 301 -11.23 -10.46 21.78
C ASP A 301 -10.48 -9.13 21.82
N SER A 302 -11.18 -8.05 21.52
CA SER A 302 -10.67 -6.69 21.52
C SER A 302 -11.45 -5.78 22.46
N TYR A 303 -10.93 -4.59 22.73
CA TYR A 303 -11.60 -3.55 23.52
C TYR A 303 -12.95 -3.18 22.89
N ASP A 304 -12.96 -2.90 21.60
CA ASP A 304 -14.20 -2.77 20.85
C ASP A 304 -14.71 -4.17 20.44
N GLN A 305 -15.71 -4.64 21.18
CA GLN A 305 -16.32 -5.96 20.98
C GLN A 305 -17.06 -6.09 19.64
N ALA A 306 -17.39 -4.98 18.98
CA ALA A 306 -18.04 -4.95 17.67
C ALA A 306 -17.03 -4.92 16.50
N ALA A 307 -15.74 -4.70 16.78
CA ALA A 307 -14.72 -4.61 15.75
C ALA A 307 -14.54 -5.94 15.03
N ILE A 308 -14.45 -5.86 13.71
CA ILE A 308 -14.05 -6.95 12.82
C ILE A 308 -12.62 -6.74 12.32
N ALA A 309 -12.06 -7.72 11.63
CA ALA A 309 -10.66 -7.70 11.20
C ALA A 309 -10.22 -6.41 10.50
N VAL A 310 -11.04 -5.89 9.58
CA VAL A 310 -10.72 -4.66 8.83
C VAL A 310 -10.78 -3.38 9.68
N ASP A 311 -11.53 -3.39 10.79
CA ASP A 311 -11.58 -2.24 11.71
C ASP A 311 -10.25 -2.11 12.48
N HIS A 312 -9.60 -3.23 12.82
CA HIS A 312 -8.25 -3.24 13.37
C HIS A 312 -7.22 -2.68 12.37
N THR A 313 -7.32 -3.09 11.09
CA THR A 313 -6.47 -2.55 10.02
C THR A 313 -6.66 -1.04 9.86
N MET A 314 -7.90 -0.55 9.91
CA MET A 314 -8.20 0.88 9.87
C MET A 314 -7.66 1.62 11.12
N ALA A 315 -7.85 1.06 12.30
CA ALA A 315 -7.33 1.63 13.55
C ALA A 315 -5.80 1.74 13.52
N TRP A 316 -5.09 0.71 13.02
CA TRP A 316 -3.65 0.75 12.78
C TRP A 316 -3.26 1.84 11.80
N ALA A 317 -3.88 1.89 10.62
CA ALA A 317 -3.57 2.89 9.60
C ALA A 317 -3.83 4.34 10.09
N SER A 318 -4.85 4.55 10.95
CA SER A 318 -5.19 5.87 11.49
C SER A 318 -4.09 6.50 12.35
N ILE A 319 -3.14 5.71 12.88
CA ILE A 319 -1.99 6.21 13.66
C ILE A 319 -1.12 7.12 12.81
N GLY A 320 -0.95 6.84 11.52
CA GLY A 320 -0.15 7.65 10.61
C GLY A 320 -0.62 9.09 10.44
N LEU A 321 -1.89 9.38 10.72
CA LEU A 321 -2.41 10.74 10.70
C LEU A 321 -1.75 11.65 11.76
N GLU A 322 -1.10 11.05 12.77
CA GLU A 322 -0.31 11.76 13.78
C GLU A 322 1.12 12.12 13.32
N PHE A 323 1.55 11.56 12.16
CA PHE A 323 2.93 11.67 11.68
C PHE A 323 2.92 12.08 10.20
N PRO A 324 3.35 13.32 9.86
CA PRO A 324 3.41 13.78 8.46
C PRO A 324 4.34 12.95 7.56
N VAL A 325 5.37 12.35 8.14
CA VAL A 325 6.30 11.43 7.46
C VAL A 325 5.92 10.01 7.86
N ASN A 326 5.12 9.36 7.02
CA ASN A 326 4.58 8.02 7.28
C ASN A 326 4.60 7.17 6.01
N GLU A 327 4.61 5.85 6.15
CA GLU A 327 4.39 4.90 5.06
C GLU A 327 3.63 3.69 5.60
N TYR A 328 2.61 3.22 4.86
CA TYR A 328 1.81 2.04 5.19
C TYR A 328 1.78 1.04 4.03
N ARG A 329 1.57 -0.24 4.37
CA ARG A 329 1.29 -1.30 3.41
C ARG A 329 -0.18 -1.73 3.45
N ALA A 330 -0.73 -2.01 4.61
CA ALA A 330 -2.12 -2.41 4.80
C ALA A 330 -3.03 -1.20 5.07
N GLY A 331 -4.25 -1.22 4.59
CA GLY A 331 -5.24 -0.17 4.84
C GLY A 331 -6.66 -0.62 4.50
N TRP A 332 -7.62 -0.09 5.25
CA TRP A 332 -9.05 -0.26 5.04
C TRP A 332 -9.76 1.08 5.05
N LYS A 333 -10.44 1.44 3.95
CA LYS A 333 -11.25 2.68 3.83
C LYS A 333 -10.50 3.99 4.15
N MET A 334 -9.18 4.03 4.00
CA MET A 334 -8.35 5.22 4.27
C MET A 334 -8.05 6.04 3.01
N GLY A 335 -8.79 5.85 1.94
CA GLY A 335 -8.68 6.65 0.72
C GLY A 335 -8.88 8.14 1.00
N GLY A 336 -8.16 9.02 0.27
CA GLY A 336 -8.22 10.47 0.44
C GLY A 336 -7.49 11.03 1.66
N GLN A 337 -6.97 10.19 2.57
CA GLN A 337 -6.20 10.62 3.74
C GLN A 337 -4.74 10.92 3.38
N PRO A 338 -4.02 11.76 4.15
CA PRO A 338 -2.62 12.10 3.92
C PRO A 338 -1.68 10.98 4.39
N LEU A 339 -1.91 9.77 3.91
CA LEU A 339 -1.13 8.58 4.21
C LEU A 339 -0.36 8.14 2.96
N VAL A 340 0.95 7.96 3.10
CA VAL A 340 1.76 7.32 2.08
C VAL A 340 1.49 5.82 2.12
N GLN A 341 1.15 5.25 0.98
CA GLN A 341 0.96 3.81 0.83
C GLN A 341 2.11 3.22 0.00
N ARG A 342 2.48 1.99 0.28
CA ARG A 342 3.41 1.22 -0.53
C ARG A 342 2.71 -0.06 -1.00
N LEU A 343 2.96 -0.48 -2.24
CA LEU A 343 2.54 -1.80 -2.69
C LEU A 343 3.23 -2.89 -1.85
N GLY A 344 2.57 -4.00 -1.62
CA GLY A 344 3.15 -5.15 -0.95
C GLY A 344 4.36 -5.70 -1.71
N ASP A 345 5.30 -6.28 -0.97
CA ASP A 345 6.56 -6.79 -1.47
C ASP A 345 6.39 -7.66 -2.72
N LYS A 346 7.07 -7.29 -3.79
CA LYS A 346 7.08 -8.02 -5.07
C LYS A 346 8.29 -8.95 -5.12
N ASP A 347 8.15 -10.03 -5.87
CA ASP A 347 9.27 -10.89 -6.20
C ASP A 347 10.29 -10.18 -7.11
N TYR A 348 11.52 -10.63 -7.07
CA TYR A 348 12.56 -10.25 -8.02
C TYR A 348 12.34 -10.98 -9.35
N SER A 349 11.43 -10.46 -10.17
CA SER A 349 11.06 -11.08 -11.45
C SER A 349 10.45 -10.09 -12.45
N TRP A 350 10.52 -10.41 -13.75
CA TRP A 350 9.85 -9.63 -14.78
C TRP A 350 8.33 -9.60 -14.64
N ASN A 351 7.73 -10.68 -14.14
CA ASN A 351 6.30 -10.71 -13.85
C ASN A 351 5.94 -9.67 -12.78
N ALA A 352 6.76 -9.54 -11.74
CA ALA A 352 6.57 -8.53 -10.70
C ALA A 352 6.67 -7.10 -11.26
N VAL A 353 7.62 -6.82 -12.16
CA VAL A 353 7.73 -5.52 -12.84
C VAL A 353 6.46 -5.21 -13.66
N GLN A 354 5.88 -6.21 -14.34
CA GLN A 354 4.62 -6.06 -15.08
C GLN A 354 3.41 -5.80 -14.20
N MET A 355 3.43 -6.21 -12.93
CA MET A 355 2.34 -5.99 -11.98
C MET A 355 2.33 -4.56 -11.41
N LEU A 356 3.44 -3.82 -11.45
CA LEU A 356 3.56 -2.50 -10.82
C LEU A 356 2.52 -1.51 -11.35
N ILE A 357 2.41 -1.34 -12.66
CA ILE A 357 1.50 -0.37 -13.28
C ILE A 357 0.03 -0.68 -12.98
N PRO A 358 -0.49 -1.90 -13.19
CA PRO A 358 -1.87 -2.20 -12.88
C PRO A 358 -2.20 -2.09 -11.38
N ASP A 359 -1.28 -2.45 -10.48
CA ASP A 359 -1.51 -2.30 -9.04
C ASP A 359 -1.51 -0.82 -8.62
N MET A 360 -0.65 0.02 -9.21
CA MET A 360 -0.65 1.48 -8.99
C MET A 360 -1.92 2.15 -9.53
N ILE A 361 -2.43 1.70 -10.68
CA ILE A 361 -3.73 2.15 -11.22
C ILE A 361 -4.86 1.75 -10.25
N ALA A 362 -4.84 0.53 -9.73
CA ALA A 362 -5.82 0.06 -8.76
C ALA A 362 -5.77 0.89 -7.48
N ALA A 363 -4.58 1.19 -6.95
CA ALA A 363 -4.40 2.05 -5.78
C ALA A 363 -5.05 3.42 -6.00
N GLY A 364 -4.80 4.07 -7.14
CA GLY A 364 -5.40 5.34 -7.49
C GLY A 364 -6.93 5.27 -7.56
N LEU A 365 -7.50 4.23 -8.20
CA LEU A 365 -8.95 4.01 -8.33
C LEU A 365 -9.63 3.64 -7.00
N LEU A 366 -8.87 3.21 -6.00
CA LEU A 366 -9.34 2.94 -4.65
C LEU A 366 -9.11 4.11 -3.68
N GLY A 367 -8.68 5.28 -4.19
CA GLY A 367 -8.50 6.50 -3.41
C GLY A 367 -7.13 6.67 -2.76
N TYR A 368 -6.17 5.78 -3.04
CA TYR A 368 -4.80 5.85 -2.52
C TYR A 368 -3.87 6.51 -3.54
N ALA A 369 -3.98 7.83 -3.67
CA ALA A 369 -3.19 8.59 -4.64
C ALA A 369 -1.69 8.68 -4.31
N TYR A 370 -1.33 8.58 -3.03
CA TYR A 370 0.04 8.76 -2.51
C TYR A 370 0.70 7.40 -2.30
N THR A 371 0.85 6.63 -3.39
CA THR A 371 1.35 5.26 -3.35
C THR A 371 2.74 5.15 -3.97
N CYS A 372 3.63 4.44 -3.27
CA CYS A 372 4.92 3.98 -3.77
C CYS A 372 4.77 2.58 -4.40
N PRO A 373 5.33 2.33 -5.60
CA PRO A 373 5.19 1.05 -6.31
C PRO A 373 6.09 -0.09 -5.79
N ASP A 374 6.37 -0.18 -4.48
CA ASP A 374 7.31 -1.09 -3.84
C ASP A 374 8.80 -0.64 -3.98
N MET A 375 9.74 -1.51 -3.69
CA MET A 375 11.18 -1.31 -3.85
C MET A 375 11.63 -1.69 -5.27
N ILE A 376 12.58 -0.97 -5.82
CA ILE A 376 13.15 -1.27 -7.13
C ILE A 376 13.82 -2.65 -7.12
N GLY A 377 13.37 -3.51 -8.04
CA GLY A 377 13.77 -4.92 -8.09
C GLY A 377 12.90 -5.85 -7.25
N GLY A 378 12.05 -5.31 -6.39
CA GLY A 378 11.16 -6.04 -5.49
C GLY A 378 11.56 -5.97 -4.02
N GLY A 379 10.59 -6.17 -3.13
CA GLY A 379 10.74 -6.14 -1.67
C GLY A 379 10.81 -7.52 -1.00
N GLN A 380 10.52 -8.61 -1.73
CA GLN A 380 10.50 -9.97 -1.19
C GLN A 380 11.92 -10.48 -0.94
N PHE A 381 12.41 -10.31 0.30
CA PHE A 381 13.80 -10.57 0.67
C PHE A 381 14.28 -12.00 0.35
N ALA A 382 13.41 -12.99 0.43
CA ALA A 382 13.75 -14.39 0.15
C ALA A 382 14.31 -14.57 -1.27
N ALA A 383 13.89 -13.75 -2.22
CA ALA A 383 14.39 -13.76 -3.59
C ALA A 383 15.85 -13.25 -3.71
N PHE A 384 16.35 -12.55 -2.68
CA PHE A 384 17.69 -11.95 -2.68
C PHE A 384 18.71 -12.68 -1.80
N LEU A 385 18.27 -13.56 -0.88
CA LEU A 385 19.10 -14.22 0.12
C LEU A 385 20.36 -14.92 -0.43
N ASN A 386 20.26 -15.50 -1.62
CA ASN A 386 21.33 -16.30 -2.22
C ASN A 386 21.92 -15.68 -3.48
N LEU A 387 21.49 -14.46 -3.86
CA LEU A 387 22.00 -13.79 -5.05
C LEU A 387 23.38 -13.18 -4.77
N LYS A 388 24.38 -13.58 -5.56
CA LYS A 388 25.67 -12.90 -5.61
C LYS A 388 25.56 -11.66 -6.52
N ASN A 389 26.50 -10.72 -6.37
CA ASN A 389 26.48 -9.45 -7.10
C ASN A 389 26.44 -9.62 -8.64
N ASP A 390 27.10 -10.65 -9.16
CA ASP A 390 27.18 -10.97 -10.59
C ASP A 390 25.97 -11.75 -11.14
N GLN A 391 25.03 -12.13 -10.28
CA GLN A 391 23.82 -12.89 -10.63
C GLN A 391 22.57 -12.02 -10.82
N PHE A 392 22.69 -10.71 -10.55
CA PHE A 392 21.57 -9.81 -10.74
C PHE A 392 21.29 -9.57 -12.23
N ASP A 393 20.03 -9.67 -12.62
CA ASP A 393 19.55 -9.19 -13.93
C ASP A 393 19.57 -7.66 -13.93
N GLN A 394 20.65 -7.10 -14.45
CA GLN A 394 20.87 -5.65 -14.47
C GLN A 394 19.80 -4.92 -15.27
N LYS A 395 19.28 -5.54 -16.35
CA LYS A 395 18.18 -4.99 -17.14
C LYS A 395 16.90 -4.87 -16.30
N LEU A 396 16.57 -5.90 -15.52
CA LEU A 396 15.40 -5.91 -14.65
C LEU A 396 15.47 -4.78 -13.62
N ILE A 397 16.61 -4.60 -12.95
CA ILE A 397 16.81 -3.52 -11.98
C ILE A 397 16.60 -2.16 -12.63
N VAL A 398 17.22 -1.90 -13.78
CA VAL A 398 17.09 -0.61 -14.47
C VAL A 398 15.66 -0.39 -14.96
N ARG A 399 15.02 -1.40 -15.59
CA ARG A 399 13.62 -1.27 -16.05
C ARG A 399 12.66 -1.08 -14.89
N SER A 400 12.88 -1.74 -13.76
CA SER A 400 12.14 -1.47 -12.52
C SER A 400 12.33 -0.01 -12.08
N ALA A 401 13.55 0.51 -12.01
CA ALA A 401 13.82 1.90 -11.68
C ALA A 401 13.12 2.88 -12.64
N GLN A 402 13.08 2.57 -13.93
CA GLN A 402 12.39 3.38 -14.94
C GLN A 402 10.86 3.36 -14.76
N VAL A 403 10.26 2.23 -14.37
CA VAL A 403 8.82 2.18 -14.03
C VAL A 403 8.53 3.11 -12.85
N HIS A 404 9.39 3.12 -11.83
CA HIS A 404 9.23 3.97 -10.65
C HIS A 404 9.45 5.46 -10.92
N ALA A 405 10.31 5.82 -11.88
CA ALA A 405 10.78 7.20 -12.09
C ALA A 405 9.67 8.24 -12.29
N LEU A 406 8.57 7.90 -12.95
CA LEU A 406 7.43 8.78 -13.19
C LEU A 406 6.15 8.29 -12.47
N MET A 407 6.33 7.60 -11.34
CA MET A 407 5.28 7.31 -10.35
C MET A 407 5.28 8.39 -9.26
N PRO A 408 4.27 8.44 -8.38
CA PRO A 408 4.23 9.41 -7.28
C PRO A 408 5.46 9.36 -6.38
N MET A 409 6.03 8.18 -6.21
CA MET A 409 7.20 7.92 -5.39
C MET A 409 8.09 6.87 -6.04
N MET A 410 9.38 6.87 -5.67
CA MET A 410 10.40 5.95 -6.16
C MET A 410 11.24 5.48 -4.98
N GLN A 411 11.37 4.15 -4.78
CA GLN A 411 12.09 3.60 -3.62
C GLN A 411 13.15 2.60 -4.04
N PHE A 412 14.41 2.86 -3.68
CA PHE A 412 15.52 1.92 -3.78
C PHE A 412 15.66 1.11 -2.48
N SER A 413 16.17 -0.12 -2.57
CA SER A 413 16.58 -0.90 -1.41
C SER A 413 17.92 -1.60 -1.65
N VAL A 414 18.01 -2.52 -2.61
CA VAL A 414 19.32 -3.05 -3.02
C VAL A 414 20.19 -1.91 -3.57
N ALA A 415 21.45 -1.86 -3.14
CA ALA A 415 22.40 -0.83 -3.56
C ALA A 415 22.79 -0.97 -5.04
N PRO A 416 22.36 -0.04 -5.93
CA PRO A 416 22.63 -0.14 -7.36
C PRO A 416 24.13 -0.19 -7.70
N TRP A 417 24.95 0.60 -6.99
CA TRP A 417 26.42 0.68 -7.18
C TRP A 417 27.14 -0.62 -6.80
N ARG A 418 26.52 -1.51 -6.05
CA ARG A 418 27.08 -2.82 -5.68
C ARG A 418 26.84 -3.89 -6.76
N ILE A 419 25.71 -3.79 -7.47
CA ILE A 419 25.22 -4.89 -8.33
C ILE A 419 25.22 -4.55 -9.81
N LEU A 420 25.32 -3.28 -10.21
CA LEU A 420 25.25 -2.85 -11.61
C LEU A 420 26.64 -2.48 -12.14
N ASP A 421 26.88 -2.78 -13.42
CA ASP A 421 28.01 -2.22 -14.14
C ASP A 421 27.81 -0.71 -14.41
N SER A 422 28.84 -0.04 -14.86
CA SER A 422 28.83 1.42 -15.05
C SER A 422 27.72 1.93 -15.97
N LYS A 423 27.36 1.19 -17.01
CA LYS A 423 26.30 1.55 -17.96
C LYS A 423 24.90 1.44 -17.32
N HIS A 424 24.64 0.34 -16.62
CA HIS A 424 23.37 0.10 -15.95
C HIS A 424 23.21 0.98 -14.71
N LEU A 425 24.29 1.24 -13.96
CA LEU A 425 24.31 2.18 -12.84
C LEU A 425 23.97 3.60 -13.30
N GLN A 426 24.57 4.05 -14.42
CA GLN A 426 24.23 5.34 -15.02
C GLN A 426 22.73 5.41 -15.38
N ALA A 427 22.18 4.37 -16.00
CA ALA A 427 20.76 4.34 -16.37
C ALA A 427 19.82 4.33 -15.14
N ALA A 428 20.18 3.67 -14.05
CA ALA A 428 19.44 3.70 -12.78
C ALA A 428 19.49 5.09 -12.13
N ARG A 429 20.67 5.73 -12.15
CA ARG A 429 20.84 7.10 -11.66
C ARG A 429 20.05 8.09 -12.52
N ASP A 430 20.07 7.96 -13.85
CA ASP A 430 19.28 8.82 -14.75
C ASP A 430 17.77 8.71 -14.47
N ALA A 431 17.29 7.52 -14.08
CA ALA A 431 15.90 7.33 -13.66
C ALA A 431 15.60 8.07 -12.35
N ALA A 432 16.53 8.05 -11.37
CA ALA A 432 16.39 8.80 -10.12
C ALA A 432 16.42 10.34 -10.36
N LEU A 433 17.32 10.80 -11.23
CA LEU A 433 17.40 12.21 -11.62
C LEU A 433 16.17 12.64 -12.45
N LEU A 434 15.57 11.73 -13.21
CA LEU A 434 14.32 12.02 -13.91
C LEU A 434 13.16 12.21 -12.91
N HIS A 435 13.08 11.37 -11.89
CA HIS A 435 12.10 11.53 -10.81
C HIS A 435 12.25 12.91 -10.14
N GLU A 436 13.46 13.29 -9.77
CA GLU A 436 13.75 14.61 -9.21
C GLU A 436 13.32 15.75 -10.14
N ARG A 437 13.64 15.68 -11.45
CA ARG A 437 13.21 16.70 -12.44
C ARG A 437 11.69 16.83 -12.55
N PHE A 438 10.95 15.73 -12.40
CA PHE A 438 9.49 15.75 -12.39
C PHE A 438 8.90 16.02 -11.01
N GLY A 439 9.70 16.11 -9.96
CA GLY A 439 9.26 16.22 -8.57
C GLY A 439 8.30 17.36 -8.32
N SER A 440 8.55 18.56 -8.89
CA SER A 440 7.63 19.70 -8.77
C SER A 440 6.27 19.43 -9.44
N TYR A 441 6.25 18.76 -10.59
CA TYR A 441 5.01 18.38 -11.26
C TYR A 441 4.26 17.27 -10.50
N ILE A 442 4.97 16.26 -9.99
CA ILE A 442 4.37 15.21 -9.17
C ILE A 442 3.77 15.79 -7.89
N LEU A 443 4.47 16.73 -7.24
CA LEU A 443 3.96 17.44 -6.06
C LEU A 443 2.74 18.32 -6.40
N GLU A 444 2.72 18.96 -7.57
CA GLU A 444 1.54 19.67 -8.06
C GLU A 444 0.33 18.73 -8.19
N LEU A 445 0.54 17.53 -8.76
CA LEU A 445 -0.51 16.51 -8.87
C LEU A 445 -0.98 16.02 -7.49
N ALA A 446 -0.06 15.84 -6.52
CA ALA A 446 -0.41 15.49 -5.15
C ALA A 446 -1.27 16.57 -4.48
N ASN A 447 -0.93 17.85 -4.67
CA ASN A 447 -1.74 18.98 -4.21
C ASN A 447 -3.11 19.08 -4.90
N LYS A 448 -3.21 18.75 -6.18
CA LYS A 448 -4.50 18.63 -6.88
C LYS A 448 -5.31 17.47 -6.33
N SER A 449 -4.70 16.30 -6.14
CA SER A 449 -5.33 15.11 -5.59
C SER A 449 -5.90 15.35 -4.19
N SER A 450 -5.17 16.05 -3.32
CA SER A 450 -5.63 16.37 -1.95
C SER A 450 -6.92 17.20 -1.91
N LYS A 451 -7.30 17.85 -3.02
CA LYS A 451 -8.49 18.70 -3.15
C LYS A 451 -9.59 18.05 -3.99
N SER A 452 -9.22 17.38 -5.07
CA SER A 452 -10.16 16.80 -6.05
C SER A 452 -10.44 15.32 -5.82
N GLY A 453 -9.55 14.59 -5.14
CA GLY A 453 -9.54 13.13 -5.05
C GLY A 453 -8.96 12.45 -6.30
N GLU A 454 -8.71 13.16 -7.40
CA GLU A 454 -8.21 12.54 -8.65
C GLU A 454 -6.88 11.81 -8.43
N PRO A 455 -6.72 10.58 -8.97
CA PRO A 455 -5.46 9.84 -8.84
C PRO A 455 -4.32 10.52 -9.59
N ILE A 456 -3.09 10.35 -9.09
CA ILE A 456 -1.87 10.84 -9.74
C ILE A 456 -1.51 9.91 -10.92
N VAL A 457 -1.49 8.60 -10.68
CA VAL A 457 -1.36 7.56 -11.72
C VAL A 457 -2.75 7.16 -12.20
N ARG A 458 -3.02 7.31 -13.50
CA ARG A 458 -4.36 7.12 -14.04
C ARG A 458 -4.37 6.03 -15.13
N ALA A 459 -5.43 5.20 -15.12
CA ALA A 459 -5.70 4.29 -16.23
C ALA A 459 -5.89 5.07 -17.52
N MET A 460 -5.52 4.47 -18.65
CA MET A 460 -5.77 5.07 -19.97
C MET A 460 -7.27 5.32 -20.20
N GLU A 461 -8.14 4.38 -19.78
CA GLU A 461 -9.60 4.50 -19.87
C GLU A 461 -10.17 5.62 -18.99
N TYR A 462 -9.49 5.99 -17.89
CA TYR A 462 -9.89 7.10 -17.02
C TYR A 462 -9.80 8.46 -17.75
N GLU A 463 -8.74 8.68 -18.53
CA GLU A 463 -8.47 9.93 -19.25
C GLU A 463 -8.98 9.92 -20.69
N PHE A 464 -9.07 8.76 -21.35
CA PHE A 464 -9.46 8.60 -22.74
C PHE A 464 -10.55 7.53 -22.88
N PRO A 465 -11.76 7.79 -22.33
CA PRO A 465 -12.84 6.83 -22.35
C PRO A 465 -13.29 6.51 -23.78
N ASN A 466 -13.61 5.24 -24.03
CA ASN A 466 -14.08 4.73 -25.31
C ASN A 466 -13.08 4.81 -26.49
N GLU A 467 -11.78 4.94 -26.22
CA GLU A 467 -10.73 4.86 -27.27
C GLU A 467 -10.11 3.46 -27.43
N GLY A 468 -10.72 2.42 -26.83
CA GLY A 468 -10.25 1.05 -26.92
C GLY A 468 -9.05 0.75 -26.01
N LEU A 469 -8.80 1.59 -25.01
CA LEU A 469 -7.62 1.52 -24.13
C LEU A 469 -7.91 0.84 -22.78
N VAL A 470 -9.10 0.34 -22.59
CA VAL A 470 -9.59 -0.24 -21.33
C VAL A 470 -8.71 -1.40 -20.80
N ARG A 471 -8.05 -2.16 -21.69
CA ARG A 471 -7.18 -3.29 -21.31
C ARG A 471 -5.69 -2.95 -21.28
N CYS A 472 -5.35 -1.67 -21.42
CA CYS A 472 -3.96 -1.21 -21.40
C CYS A 472 -3.41 -1.28 -19.96
N LYS A 473 -2.40 -2.12 -19.73
CA LYS A 473 -1.84 -2.41 -18.39
C LYS A 473 -0.36 -2.05 -18.25
N ASP A 474 0.27 -1.61 -19.33
CA ASP A 474 1.72 -1.42 -19.42
C ASP A 474 2.13 0.01 -19.77
N GLN A 475 1.15 0.93 -19.72
CA GLN A 475 1.33 2.39 -19.77
C GLN A 475 0.24 3.07 -18.94
N PHE A 476 0.48 4.30 -18.56
CA PHE A 476 -0.41 5.08 -17.70
C PHE A 476 -0.32 6.56 -18.01
N MET A 477 -1.30 7.33 -17.51
CA MET A 477 -1.19 8.79 -17.47
C MET A 477 -0.65 9.24 -16.12
N LEU A 478 0.38 10.07 -16.12
CA LEU A 478 0.81 10.87 -14.97
C LEU A 478 0.04 12.18 -15.01
N GLY A 479 -1.00 12.28 -14.17
CA GLY A 479 -2.01 13.33 -14.28
C GLY A 479 -2.75 13.26 -15.61
N ASP A 480 -3.07 14.41 -16.17
CA ASP A 480 -3.77 14.58 -17.46
C ASP A 480 -2.82 14.96 -18.62
N ARG A 481 -1.54 15.15 -18.32
CA ARG A 481 -0.57 15.73 -19.27
C ARG A 481 0.41 14.73 -19.86
N PHE A 482 0.96 13.81 -19.07
CA PHE A 482 2.02 12.92 -19.55
C PHE A 482 1.56 11.46 -19.64
N LEU A 483 1.69 10.86 -20.81
CA LEU A 483 1.60 9.42 -21.01
C LEU A 483 2.98 8.81 -20.76
N VAL A 484 3.08 7.85 -19.87
CA VAL A 484 4.30 7.13 -19.52
C VAL A 484 4.20 5.69 -20.01
N ALA A 485 5.16 5.25 -20.82
CA ALA A 485 5.13 3.93 -21.45
C ALA A 485 6.45 3.17 -21.24
N PRO A 486 6.78 2.76 -20.00
CA PRO A 486 8.03 2.08 -19.70
C PRO A 486 8.08 0.70 -20.36
N VAL A 487 9.28 0.18 -20.54
CA VAL A 487 9.49 -1.21 -20.92
C VAL A 487 9.41 -2.08 -19.67
N VAL A 488 8.50 -3.03 -19.65
CA VAL A 488 8.25 -3.95 -18.51
C VAL A 488 8.68 -5.39 -18.83
N THR A 489 9.53 -5.56 -19.83
CA THR A 489 10.09 -6.84 -20.29
C THR A 489 11.59 -6.71 -20.52
N ALA A 490 12.27 -7.81 -20.85
CA ALA A 490 13.70 -7.80 -21.20
C ALA A 490 14.02 -7.19 -22.59
N GLU A 491 13.01 -6.71 -23.32
CA GLU A 491 13.17 -6.18 -24.68
C GLU A 491 13.69 -4.74 -24.69
N ASP A 492 14.16 -4.29 -25.86
CA ASP A 492 14.60 -2.92 -26.12
C ASP A 492 13.68 -2.20 -27.13
N LYS A 493 12.45 -2.70 -27.29
CA LYS A 493 11.39 -2.11 -28.12
C LYS A 493 10.10 -1.99 -27.33
N ARG A 494 9.30 -0.99 -27.69
CA ARG A 494 8.03 -0.73 -27.01
C ARG A 494 6.95 -0.37 -28.05
N GLN A 495 5.80 -1.04 -27.96
CA GLN A 495 4.57 -0.62 -28.62
C GLN A 495 3.81 0.32 -27.70
N VAL A 496 3.50 1.51 -28.14
CA VAL A 496 2.78 2.52 -27.39
C VAL A 496 1.44 2.80 -28.04
N LEU A 497 0.37 2.68 -27.28
CA LEU A 497 -0.99 3.04 -27.68
C LEU A 497 -1.16 4.55 -27.45
N LEU A 498 -0.97 5.39 -28.47
CA LEU A 498 -1.18 6.82 -28.35
C LEU A 498 -2.67 7.16 -28.54
N PRO A 499 -3.35 7.73 -27.51
CA PRO A 499 -4.69 8.24 -27.65
C PRO A 499 -4.78 9.34 -28.71
N LYS A 500 -5.98 9.66 -29.17
CA LYS A 500 -6.19 10.78 -30.14
C LYS A 500 -5.60 12.09 -29.61
N GLY A 501 -5.16 12.96 -30.52
CA GLY A 501 -4.51 14.24 -30.22
C GLY A 501 -3.08 14.33 -30.73
N LYS A 502 -2.38 15.35 -30.27
CA LYS A 502 -0.97 15.62 -30.59
C LYS A 502 -0.11 15.33 -29.38
N TRP A 503 1.01 14.66 -29.62
CA TRP A 503 1.95 14.23 -28.58
C TRP A 503 3.38 14.60 -28.93
N LYS A 504 4.16 14.97 -27.93
CA LYS A 504 5.61 15.18 -28.05
C LYS A 504 6.32 14.18 -27.15
N ASP A 505 7.18 13.33 -27.73
CA ASP A 505 7.92 12.33 -26.96
C ASP A 505 9.10 12.93 -26.18
N ASP A 506 9.73 12.12 -25.32
CA ASP A 506 10.90 12.45 -24.51
C ASP A 506 12.13 12.94 -25.33
N LEU A 507 12.17 12.65 -26.61
CA LEU A 507 13.22 13.11 -27.55
C LEU A 507 12.79 14.37 -28.31
N GLY A 508 11.62 14.94 -28.03
CA GLY A 508 11.09 16.14 -28.70
C GLY A 508 10.39 15.88 -30.02
N LYS A 509 10.24 14.62 -30.46
CA LYS A 509 9.56 14.25 -31.69
C LYS A 509 8.05 14.37 -31.54
N LEU A 510 7.41 14.94 -32.56
CA LEU A 510 5.95 15.07 -32.61
C LEU A 510 5.29 13.82 -33.20
N HIS A 511 4.19 13.40 -32.57
CA HIS A 511 3.38 12.27 -32.99
C HIS A 511 1.92 12.67 -33.07
N ARG A 512 1.21 12.16 -34.10
CA ARG A 512 -0.24 12.17 -34.13
C ARG A 512 -0.76 10.90 -33.48
N GLY A 513 -1.62 11.03 -32.48
CA GLY A 513 -2.23 9.91 -31.78
C GLY A 513 -3.36 9.22 -32.55
N GLY A 514 -4.15 8.39 -31.85
CA GLY A 514 -5.18 7.52 -32.41
C GLY A 514 -4.59 6.27 -33.08
N LYS A 515 -3.40 5.82 -32.69
CA LYS A 515 -2.72 4.66 -33.30
C LYS A 515 -1.70 4.04 -32.33
N VAL A 516 -1.26 2.82 -32.66
CA VAL A 516 -0.10 2.18 -32.07
C VAL A 516 1.16 2.63 -32.80
N ILE A 517 2.19 2.97 -32.05
CA ILE A 517 3.54 3.21 -32.57
C ILE A 517 4.53 2.22 -31.94
N THR A 518 5.54 1.82 -32.69
CA THR A 518 6.67 1.03 -32.18
C THR A 518 7.90 1.93 -32.11
N ILE A 519 8.56 1.95 -30.96
CA ILE A 519 9.76 2.76 -30.72
C ILE A 519 10.89 1.89 -30.16
N ASP A 520 12.13 2.25 -30.49
CA ASP A 520 13.33 1.68 -29.88
C ASP A 520 13.55 2.35 -28.51
N VAL A 521 13.81 1.52 -27.51
CA VAL A 521 13.97 1.96 -26.11
C VAL A 521 15.25 1.33 -25.54
N PRO A 522 16.43 1.88 -25.85
CA PRO A 522 17.67 1.43 -25.23
C PRO A 522 17.58 1.54 -23.70
N ILE A 523 18.44 0.81 -22.99
CA ILE A 523 18.38 0.72 -21.50
C ILE A 523 18.47 2.09 -20.81
N THR A 524 19.02 3.10 -21.46
CA THR A 524 19.15 4.46 -20.95
C THR A 524 17.91 5.34 -21.15
N ARG A 525 16.83 4.81 -21.76
CA ARG A 525 15.64 5.59 -22.10
C ARG A 525 14.41 5.09 -21.35
N LEU A 526 13.67 6.01 -20.75
CA LEU A 526 12.27 5.85 -20.34
C LEU A 526 11.40 6.68 -21.30
N PRO A 527 10.56 6.06 -22.14
CA PRO A 527 9.68 6.82 -23.03
C PRO A 527 8.48 7.40 -22.26
N TYR A 528 8.27 8.69 -22.45
CA TYR A 528 7.06 9.40 -22.05
C TYR A 528 6.65 10.40 -23.12
N PHE A 529 5.38 10.79 -23.12
CA PHE A 529 4.81 11.66 -24.14
C PHE A 529 4.00 12.76 -23.48
N GLU A 530 4.32 13.99 -23.80
CA GLU A 530 3.56 15.17 -23.38
C GLU A 530 2.38 15.38 -24.33
N LYS A 531 1.18 15.45 -23.78
CA LYS A 531 -0.03 15.83 -24.52
C LYS A 531 0.04 17.32 -24.86
N LEU A 532 -0.08 17.66 -26.13
CA LEU A 532 -0.10 19.05 -26.60
C LEU A 532 -1.55 19.52 -26.74
N ASN A 533 -1.78 20.80 -26.42
CA ASN A 533 -3.06 21.43 -26.71
C ASN A 533 -3.23 21.55 -28.24
N ASP A 534 -4.48 21.38 -28.70
CA ASP A 534 -4.83 21.51 -30.12
C ASP A 534 -4.68 22.94 -30.63
#